data_f130d80129fcd49a2995ab25cd981c62
#
_entry.id   f130d80129fcd49a2995ab25cd981c62
#
_cell.length_a   1.000
_cell.length_b   1.000
_cell.length_c   1.000
_cell.angle_alpha   90.00
_cell.angle_beta   90.00
_cell.angle_gamma   90.00
#
_symmetry.space_group_name_H-M   'P 1'
#
loop_
_entity.id
_entity.type
_entity.pdbx_description
1 polymer ?
#
loop_
_entity_poly.entity_id
_entity_poly.type
_entity_poly.pdbx_seq_one_letter_code
_entity_poly.pdbx_strand_id
1 'polypeptide(L)'
;MKTQPLISVCIPVFSTEPYLLQCLRSAYRQDFNAFEIVVVSDASRGKDSNGRTAKKLIKIAQKECNRFRKQNNLSPVQIRFIEHRENRGLIEVRRTLCTQSCGIYITQLDSDDEMEEGALSAMYSVAESTGFDIIHGTSIAGTFDENNNFIPQEQNRYGVIYYGTIEGRNVFRNWIINNDLTANTWGKLIKRELFLKAYENIPYTECNMADDFLLFFFLSQYAKSYIGIQNKVYRYRVNTGMTSHRLIDSLHKWKMICSAASVFTVISSWLENHQKNENKDQNQNDNTVYLLPDEMEKLRAKARYYILNNIQQMRERVVPELLPQAREMLCEYWGEDFVKLVEKVIDSHQEEQ
;
A
#
# COMPACT_ATOMS: atom_id res chain seq x y z
N MET A 1 30.18 -12.21 -10.95
CA MET A 1 29.46 -11.65 -9.79
C MET A 1 28.06 -11.32 -10.26
N LYS A 2 26.98 -11.71 -9.52
CA LYS A 2 25.63 -11.22 -9.85
C LYS A 2 25.61 -9.74 -9.49
N THR A 3 25.35 -8.88 -10.43
CA THR A 3 25.15 -7.44 -10.19
C THR A 3 23.94 -7.25 -9.28
N GLN A 4 24.04 -6.39 -8.28
CA GLN A 4 22.93 -6.04 -7.41
C GLN A 4 21.80 -5.45 -8.26
N PRO A 5 20.54 -5.85 -8.06
CA PRO A 5 19.43 -5.23 -8.77
C PRO A 5 19.29 -3.75 -8.36
N LEU A 6 18.89 -2.92 -9.30
CA LEU A 6 18.60 -1.51 -9.06
C LEU A 6 17.18 -1.35 -8.50
N ILE A 7 16.25 -2.18 -8.95
CA ILE A 7 14.84 -2.14 -8.56
C ILE A 7 14.41 -3.53 -8.05
N SER A 8 13.63 -3.55 -6.96
CA SER A 8 12.85 -4.71 -6.53
C SER A 8 11.37 -4.44 -6.78
N VAL A 9 10.72 -5.28 -7.60
CA VAL A 9 9.27 -5.31 -7.75
C VAL A 9 8.71 -6.23 -6.69
N CYS A 10 7.91 -5.68 -5.76
CA CYS A 10 7.41 -6.35 -4.56
C CYS A 10 5.93 -6.67 -4.71
N ILE A 11 5.56 -7.96 -4.66
CA ILE A 11 4.20 -8.44 -4.93
C ILE A 11 3.67 -9.21 -3.72
N PRO A 12 2.69 -8.66 -2.96
CA PRO A 12 1.98 -9.37 -1.91
C PRO A 12 0.91 -10.28 -2.53
N VAL A 13 0.70 -11.49 -1.97
CA VAL A 13 -0.32 -12.44 -2.46
C VAL A 13 -1.16 -12.96 -1.29
N PHE A 14 -2.46 -12.68 -1.33
CA PHE A 14 -3.45 -13.29 -0.45
C PHE A 14 -4.81 -13.34 -1.15
N SER A 15 -5.28 -14.53 -1.51
CA SER A 15 -6.56 -14.77 -2.20
C SER A 15 -6.73 -14.05 -3.56
N THR A 16 -5.63 -13.71 -4.24
CA THR A 16 -5.57 -13.00 -5.53
C THR A 16 -5.03 -13.87 -6.67
N GLU A 17 -4.93 -15.18 -6.47
CA GLU A 17 -4.44 -16.13 -7.47
C GLU A 17 -5.14 -16.05 -8.85
N PRO A 18 -6.44 -15.71 -8.95
CA PRO A 18 -7.09 -15.50 -10.25
C PRO A 18 -6.42 -14.44 -11.13
N TYR A 19 -5.79 -13.45 -10.54
CA TYR A 19 -5.16 -12.30 -11.21
C TYR A 19 -3.64 -12.41 -11.29
N LEU A 20 -3.02 -13.19 -10.38
CA LEU A 20 -1.57 -13.22 -10.15
C LEU A 20 -0.75 -13.52 -11.41
N LEU A 21 -1.23 -14.39 -12.32
CA LEU A 21 -0.47 -14.71 -13.53
C LEU A 21 -0.33 -13.49 -14.45
N GLN A 22 -1.37 -12.69 -14.56
CA GLN A 22 -1.39 -11.49 -15.38
C GLN A 22 -0.52 -10.39 -14.76
N CYS A 23 -0.63 -10.19 -13.45
CA CYS A 23 0.25 -9.33 -12.66
C CYS A 23 1.74 -9.68 -12.90
N LEU A 24 2.12 -10.94 -12.72
CA LEU A 24 3.48 -11.41 -12.94
C LEU A 24 3.96 -11.19 -14.38
N ARG A 25 3.11 -11.42 -15.38
CA ARG A 25 3.44 -11.18 -16.79
C ARG A 25 3.75 -9.70 -17.04
N SER A 26 2.98 -8.77 -16.47
CA SER A 26 3.22 -7.33 -16.62
C SER A 26 4.56 -6.91 -16.02
N ALA A 27 4.91 -7.45 -14.84
CA ALA A 27 6.21 -7.19 -14.20
C ALA A 27 7.39 -7.78 -14.98
N TYR A 28 7.27 -9.01 -15.47
CA TYR A 28 8.35 -9.66 -16.21
C TYR A 28 8.62 -9.06 -17.59
N ARG A 29 7.60 -8.48 -18.23
CA ARG A 29 7.70 -7.91 -19.59
C ARG A 29 8.31 -6.52 -19.62
N GLN A 30 8.69 -5.97 -18.47
CA GLN A 30 9.39 -4.69 -18.43
C GLN A 30 10.68 -4.73 -19.26
N ASP A 31 10.95 -3.67 -19.96
CA ASP A 31 12.12 -3.45 -20.82
C ASP A 31 13.42 -3.14 -20.05
N PHE A 32 13.34 -3.17 -18.73
CA PHE A 32 14.45 -2.93 -17.82
C PHE A 32 15.19 -4.24 -17.50
N ASN A 33 16.52 -4.20 -17.30
CA ASN A 33 17.33 -5.39 -17.07
C ASN A 33 17.79 -5.59 -15.62
N ALA A 34 18.00 -4.50 -14.90
CA ALA A 34 18.62 -4.54 -13.57
C ALA A 34 17.58 -4.59 -12.44
N PHE A 35 16.65 -5.56 -12.46
CA PHE A 35 15.65 -5.71 -11.43
C PHE A 35 15.43 -7.16 -10.99
N GLU A 36 14.81 -7.34 -9.84
CA GLU A 36 14.30 -8.60 -9.31
C GLU A 36 12.80 -8.50 -9.04
N ILE A 37 12.15 -9.65 -8.94
CA ILE A 37 10.77 -9.77 -8.46
C ILE A 37 10.79 -10.52 -7.14
N VAL A 38 10.19 -9.95 -6.10
CA VAL A 38 10.00 -10.59 -4.79
C VAL A 38 8.50 -10.78 -4.58
N VAL A 39 8.08 -12.02 -4.34
CA VAL A 39 6.68 -12.38 -4.10
C VAL A 39 6.56 -12.97 -2.71
N VAL A 40 5.65 -12.47 -1.90
CA VAL A 40 5.33 -13.02 -0.58
C VAL A 40 3.87 -13.45 -0.55
N SER A 41 3.65 -14.74 -0.31
CA SER A 41 2.32 -15.31 -0.06
C SER A 41 2.05 -15.33 1.44
N ASP A 42 0.95 -14.71 1.86
CA ASP A 42 0.56 -14.64 3.28
C ASP A 42 -0.31 -15.82 3.69
N ALA A 43 0.27 -17.03 3.62
CA ALA A 43 -0.44 -18.29 3.82
C ALA A 43 -1.70 -18.43 2.93
N SER A 44 -1.65 -17.87 1.72
CA SER A 44 -2.79 -17.89 0.80
C SER A 44 -3.15 -19.32 0.41
N ARG A 45 -4.44 -19.67 0.57
CA ARG A 45 -5.04 -20.94 0.12
C ARG A 45 -5.80 -20.78 -1.19
N GLY A 46 -5.73 -19.58 -1.78
CA GLY A 46 -6.39 -19.26 -3.03
C GLY A 46 -5.89 -20.11 -4.21
N LYS A 47 -6.73 -20.20 -5.23
CA LYS A 47 -6.42 -20.86 -6.50
C LYS A 47 -7.07 -20.06 -7.63
N ASP A 48 -6.47 -20.13 -8.80
CA ASP A 48 -7.09 -19.61 -10.01
C ASP A 48 -8.19 -20.53 -10.54
N SER A 49 -8.86 -20.14 -11.62
CA SER A 49 -9.91 -20.91 -12.28
C SER A 49 -9.50 -22.32 -12.72
N ASN A 50 -8.20 -22.59 -12.87
CA ASN A 50 -7.63 -23.89 -13.21
C ASN A 50 -7.10 -24.66 -11.98
N GLY A 51 -7.45 -24.25 -10.76
CA GLY A 51 -7.01 -24.89 -9.53
C GLY A 51 -5.51 -24.72 -9.21
N ARG A 52 -4.85 -23.70 -9.79
CA ARG A 52 -3.41 -23.48 -9.62
C ARG A 52 -3.14 -22.53 -8.45
N THR A 53 -2.21 -22.94 -7.59
CA THR A 53 -1.72 -22.14 -6.45
C THR A 53 -0.74 -21.05 -6.90
N ALA A 54 -0.49 -20.04 -6.06
CA ALA A 54 0.51 -18.99 -6.31
C ALA A 54 1.85 -19.57 -6.76
N LYS A 55 2.39 -20.57 -6.06
CA LYS A 55 3.66 -21.24 -6.41
C LYS A 55 3.66 -21.83 -7.82
N LYS A 56 2.55 -22.40 -8.27
CA LYS A 56 2.42 -22.96 -9.63
C LYS A 56 2.33 -21.85 -10.68
N LEU A 57 1.59 -20.79 -10.39
CA LEU A 57 1.46 -19.62 -11.28
C LEU A 57 2.81 -18.90 -11.48
N ILE A 58 3.60 -18.74 -10.42
CA ILE A 58 4.94 -18.17 -10.50
C ILE A 58 5.85 -18.99 -11.42
N LYS A 59 5.84 -20.33 -11.31
CA LYS A 59 6.62 -21.21 -12.20
C LYS A 59 6.21 -21.08 -13.67
N ILE A 60 4.90 -20.94 -13.92
CA ILE A 60 4.37 -20.73 -15.28
C ILE A 60 4.85 -19.38 -15.81
N ALA A 61 4.63 -18.30 -15.07
CA ALA A 61 5.08 -16.96 -15.45
C ALA A 61 6.58 -16.93 -15.73
N GLN A 62 7.40 -17.49 -14.86
CA GLN A 62 8.85 -17.54 -15.04
C GLN A 62 9.27 -18.25 -16.34
N LYS A 63 8.64 -19.39 -16.67
CA LYS A 63 8.94 -20.12 -17.91
C LYS A 63 8.54 -19.33 -19.15
N GLU A 64 7.35 -18.76 -19.17
CA GLU A 64 6.84 -17.98 -20.30
C GLU A 64 7.66 -16.71 -20.51
N CYS A 65 7.90 -15.97 -19.44
CA CYS A 65 8.56 -14.67 -19.50
C CYS A 65 10.06 -14.76 -19.76
N ASN A 66 10.75 -15.81 -19.28
CA ASN A 66 12.14 -16.05 -19.68
C ASN A 66 12.27 -16.29 -21.18
N ARG A 67 11.29 -16.98 -21.81
CA ARG A 67 11.26 -17.12 -23.28
C ARG A 67 11.06 -15.77 -23.96
N PHE A 68 10.08 -14.97 -23.50
CA PHE A 68 9.83 -13.62 -24.03
C PHE A 68 11.07 -12.73 -23.92
N ARG A 69 11.71 -12.68 -22.72
CA ARG A 69 12.90 -11.86 -22.50
C ARG A 69 14.05 -12.26 -23.40
N LYS A 70 14.30 -13.57 -23.56
CA LYS A 70 15.32 -14.07 -24.47
C LYS A 70 15.06 -13.67 -25.94
N GLN A 71 13.78 -13.72 -26.38
CA GLN A 71 13.40 -13.32 -27.74
C GLN A 71 13.58 -11.82 -27.99
N ASN A 72 13.50 -11.01 -26.93
CA ASN A 72 13.67 -9.55 -27.01
C ASN A 72 15.06 -9.07 -26.55
N ASN A 73 16.05 -9.95 -26.46
CA ASN A 73 17.41 -9.65 -26.02
C ASN A 73 17.49 -9.01 -24.62
N LEU A 74 16.53 -9.32 -23.73
CA LEU A 74 16.51 -8.87 -22.36
C LEU A 74 17.12 -9.91 -21.41
N SER A 75 17.76 -9.46 -20.34
CA SER A 75 18.35 -10.34 -19.34
C SER A 75 17.28 -11.12 -18.57
N PRO A 76 17.54 -12.37 -18.14
CA PRO A 76 16.66 -13.11 -17.26
C PRO A 76 16.44 -12.36 -15.94
N VAL A 77 15.19 -12.39 -15.42
CA VAL A 77 14.84 -11.77 -14.15
C VAL A 77 14.81 -12.83 -13.05
N GLN A 78 15.45 -12.52 -11.93
CA GLN A 78 15.40 -13.36 -10.75
C GLN A 78 14.06 -13.14 -10.06
N ILE A 79 13.34 -14.23 -9.76
CA ILE A 79 12.19 -14.22 -8.89
C ILE A 79 12.53 -14.91 -7.58
N ARG A 80 12.07 -14.34 -6.49
CA ARG A 80 12.14 -14.91 -5.15
C ARG A 80 10.72 -15.08 -4.61
N PHE A 81 10.38 -16.29 -4.22
CA PHE A 81 9.09 -16.60 -3.63
C PHE A 81 9.27 -17.00 -2.17
N ILE A 82 8.51 -16.34 -1.31
CA ILE A 82 8.48 -16.54 0.14
C ILE A 82 7.04 -16.84 0.53
N GLU A 83 6.85 -17.77 1.44
CA GLU A 83 5.53 -18.16 1.94
C GLU A 83 5.53 -18.05 3.46
N HIS A 84 4.63 -17.25 4.01
CA HIS A 84 4.38 -17.21 5.44
C HIS A 84 3.67 -18.48 5.88
N ARG A 85 3.94 -18.96 7.09
CA ARG A 85 3.30 -20.15 7.66
C ARG A 85 1.86 -19.90 8.08
N GLU A 86 1.56 -18.65 8.41
CA GLU A 86 0.26 -18.13 8.84
C GLU A 86 -0.01 -16.77 8.23
N ASN A 87 -1.28 -16.34 8.20
CA ASN A 87 -1.64 -15.00 7.75
C ASN A 87 -1.17 -13.97 8.79
N ARG A 88 -0.36 -12.99 8.36
CA ARG A 88 0.22 -11.93 9.20
C ARG A 88 -0.35 -10.54 8.89
N GLY A 89 -1.17 -10.45 7.86
CA GLY A 89 -1.72 -9.20 7.39
C GLY A 89 -0.81 -8.44 6.43
N LEU A 90 -1.41 -7.52 5.68
CA LEU A 90 -0.78 -6.88 4.54
C LEU A 90 0.47 -6.06 4.92
N ILE A 91 0.42 -5.35 6.06
CA ILE A 91 1.58 -4.55 6.51
C ILE A 91 2.82 -5.41 6.77
N GLU A 92 2.64 -6.64 7.32
CA GLU A 92 3.74 -7.56 7.61
C GLU A 92 4.23 -8.30 6.34
N VAL A 93 3.34 -8.52 5.38
CA VAL A 93 3.73 -8.99 4.04
C VAL A 93 4.63 -7.95 3.36
N ARG A 94 4.24 -6.68 3.37
CA ARG A 94 5.04 -5.58 2.80
C ARG A 94 6.37 -5.42 3.55
N ARG A 95 6.41 -5.60 4.89
CA ARG A 95 7.67 -5.66 5.66
C ARG A 95 8.59 -6.77 5.18
N THR A 96 8.05 -7.97 5.00
CA THR A 96 8.83 -9.11 4.49
C THR A 96 9.36 -8.83 3.08
N LEU A 97 8.51 -8.29 2.19
CA LEU A 97 8.90 -7.87 0.85
C LEU A 97 10.08 -6.90 0.87
N CYS A 98 9.99 -5.84 1.67
CA CYS A 98 11.03 -4.80 1.75
C CYS A 98 12.35 -5.32 2.37
N THR A 99 12.27 -6.13 3.43
CA THR A 99 13.46 -6.68 4.10
C THR A 99 14.17 -7.73 3.26
N GLN A 100 13.43 -8.49 2.46
CA GLN A 100 13.96 -9.51 1.57
C GLN A 100 14.39 -8.96 0.20
N SER A 101 14.06 -7.73 -0.12
CA SER A 101 14.50 -7.06 -1.35
C SER A 101 15.98 -6.69 -1.32
N CYS A 102 16.61 -6.65 -2.51
CA CYS A 102 18.02 -6.29 -2.67
C CYS A 102 18.21 -5.02 -3.55
N GLY A 103 17.16 -4.52 -4.18
CA GLY A 103 17.20 -3.32 -5.01
C GLY A 103 17.52 -2.05 -4.22
N ILE A 104 18.06 -1.06 -4.89
CA ILE A 104 18.25 0.29 -4.35
C ILE A 104 16.88 0.95 -4.14
N TYR A 105 15.99 0.72 -5.10
CA TYR A 105 14.60 1.17 -5.07
C TYR A 105 13.64 -0.01 -4.99
N ILE A 106 12.47 0.25 -4.42
CA ILE A 106 11.34 -0.68 -4.40
C ILE A 106 10.16 -0.04 -5.12
N THR A 107 9.46 -0.83 -5.93
CA THR A 107 8.10 -0.54 -6.40
C THR A 107 7.16 -1.64 -5.92
N GLN A 108 6.04 -1.26 -5.33
CA GLN A 108 4.99 -2.19 -4.91
C GLN A 108 4.04 -2.45 -6.08
N LEU A 109 3.64 -3.69 -6.27
CA LEU A 109 2.67 -4.10 -7.28
C LEU A 109 1.67 -5.05 -6.62
N ASP A 110 0.44 -4.61 -6.44
CA ASP A 110 -0.61 -5.45 -5.88
C ASP A 110 -0.95 -6.59 -6.87
N SER A 111 -1.17 -7.77 -6.36
CA SER A 111 -1.22 -8.99 -7.17
C SER A 111 -2.48 -9.16 -8.03
N ASP A 112 -3.44 -8.26 -7.89
CA ASP A 112 -4.62 -8.12 -8.75
C ASP A 112 -4.49 -7.01 -9.80
N ASP A 113 -3.37 -6.26 -9.78
CA ASP A 113 -3.07 -5.14 -10.67
C ASP A 113 -1.98 -5.46 -11.70
N GLU A 114 -1.63 -4.49 -12.55
CA GLU A 114 -0.60 -4.62 -13.57
C GLU A 114 0.32 -3.39 -13.65
N MET A 115 1.55 -3.61 -14.07
CA MET A 115 2.45 -2.54 -14.48
C MET A 115 2.21 -2.17 -15.95
N GLU A 116 2.32 -0.87 -16.27
CA GLU A 116 2.39 -0.41 -17.66
C GLU A 116 3.74 -0.82 -18.29
N GLU A 117 3.74 -0.96 -19.60
CA GLU A 117 4.98 -1.21 -20.36
C GLU A 117 5.94 -0.03 -20.22
N GLY A 118 7.23 -0.30 -20.02
CA GLY A 118 8.23 0.75 -19.82
C GLY A 118 8.18 1.47 -18.47
N ALA A 119 7.33 1.03 -17.53
CA ALA A 119 7.19 1.68 -16.22
C ALA A 119 8.50 1.74 -15.43
N LEU A 120 9.26 0.63 -15.40
CA LEU A 120 10.53 0.58 -14.67
C LEU A 120 11.57 1.49 -15.32
N SER A 121 11.70 1.48 -16.63
CA SER A 121 12.65 2.33 -17.37
C SER A 121 12.33 3.80 -17.19
N ALA A 122 11.05 4.18 -17.29
CA ALA A 122 10.60 5.57 -17.12
C ALA A 122 10.91 6.10 -15.73
N MET A 123 10.53 5.35 -14.67
CA MET A 123 10.78 5.77 -13.29
C MET A 123 12.27 5.77 -12.96
N TYR A 124 13.01 4.75 -13.40
CA TYR A 124 14.43 4.63 -13.06
C TYR A 124 15.28 5.69 -13.77
N SER A 125 14.97 6.05 -15.01
CA SER A 125 15.67 7.14 -15.71
C SER A 125 15.64 8.46 -14.93
N VAL A 126 14.51 8.74 -14.28
CA VAL A 126 14.39 9.90 -13.40
C VAL A 126 15.15 9.69 -12.09
N ALA A 127 15.04 8.50 -11.48
CA ALA A 127 15.75 8.16 -10.25
C ALA A 127 17.28 8.26 -10.44
N GLU A 128 17.79 7.76 -11.57
CA GLU A 128 19.22 7.78 -11.91
C GLU A 128 19.74 9.22 -12.12
N SER A 129 18.97 10.06 -12.80
CA SER A 129 19.38 11.44 -13.10
C SER A 129 19.27 12.39 -11.92
N THR A 130 18.33 12.14 -10.98
CA THR A 130 18.04 13.07 -9.88
C THR A 130 18.49 12.56 -8.52
N GLY A 131 18.56 11.25 -8.33
CA GLY A 131 18.77 10.63 -7.01
C GLY A 131 17.61 10.81 -6.03
N PHE A 132 16.41 11.16 -6.51
CA PHE A 132 15.25 11.44 -5.65
C PHE A 132 14.79 10.21 -4.88
N ASP A 133 14.17 10.46 -3.74
CA ASP A 133 13.75 9.42 -2.81
C ASP A 133 12.46 8.74 -3.25
N ILE A 134 11.54 9.50 -3.84
CA ILE A 134 10.24 9.04 -4.33
C ILE A 134 10.01 9.57 -5.74
N ILE A 135 9.85 8.67 -6.71
CA ILE A 135 9.39 8.96 -8.06
C ILE A 135 7.96 8.41 -8.18
N HIS A 136 7.00 9.24 -8.51
CA HIS A 136 5.59 8.88 -8.59
C HIS A 136 5.08 9.01 -10.03
N GLY A 137 4.73 7.89 -10.64
CA GLY A 137 4.20 7.84 -12.01
C GLY A 137 2.69 7.80 -12.04
N THR A 138 2.10 8.14 -13.17
CA THR A 138 0.65 8.18 -13.36
C THR A 138 0.06 6.76 -13.33
N SER A 139 -1.01 6.58 -12.57
CA SER A 139 -1.81 5.35 -12.57
C SER A 139 -3.07 5.52 -13.41
N ILE A 140 -3.57 4.41 -13.97
CA ILE A 140 -4.83 4.36 -14.69
C ILE A 140 -5.71 3.32 -14.00
N ALA A 141 -6.94 3.71 -13.64
CA ALA A 141 -7.94 2.79 -13.13
C ALA A 141 -8.81 2.22 -14.26
N GLY A 142 -9.21 0.97 -14.13
CA GLY A 142 -10.04 0.33 -15.14
C GLY A 142 -10.48 -1.07 -14.77
N THR A 143 -11.18 -1.70 -15.71
CA THR A 143 -11.60 -3.11 -15.67
C THR A 143 -10.91 -3.89 -16.78
N PHE A 144 -11.07 -5.20 -16.80
CA PHE A 144 -10.60 -6.04 -17.88
C PHE A 144 -11.80 -6.77 -18.50
N ASP A 145 -11.82 -6.82 -19.83
CA ASP A 145 -12.83 -7.58 -20.56
C ASP A 145 -12.56 -9.09 -20.53
N GLU A 146 -13.43 -9.88 -21.16
CA GLU A 146 -13.30 -11.35 -21.24
C GLU A 146 -12.02 -11.80 -21.95
N ASN A 147 -11.45 -10.95 -22.81
CA ASN A 147 -10.19 -11.19 -23.53
C ASN A 147 -8.96 -10.67 -22.77
N ASN A 148 -9.13 -10.20 -21.53
CA ASN A 148 -8.11 -9.56 -20.71
C ASN A 148 -7.53 -8.24 -21.30
N ASN A 149 -8.31 -7.51 -22.10
CA ASN A 149 -7.96 -6.17 -22.50
C ASN A 149 -8.34 -5.18 -21.41
N PHE A 150 -7.43 -4.28 -21.07
CA PHE A 150 -7.68 -3.24 -20.09
C PHE A 150 -8.60 -2.14 -20.66
N ILE A 151 -9.71 -1.89 -19.96
CA ILE A 151 -10.69 -0.85 -20.28
C ILE A 151 -10.56 0.26 -19.24
N PRO A 152 -9.93 1.40 -19.59
CA PRO A 152 -9.73 2.50 -18.65
C PRO A 152 -11.06 3.16 -18.29
N GLN A 153 -11.18 3.63 -17.05
CA GLN A 153 -12.27 4.50 -16.62
C GLN A 153 -11.97 5.95 -16.96
N GLU A 154 -13.00 6.73 -17.33
CA GLU A 154 -12.85 8.16 -17.65
C GLU A 154 -12.37 8.99 -16.46
N GLN A 155 -12.81 8.65 -15.25
CA GLN A 155 -12.40 9.33 -14.03
C GLN A 155 -11.51 8.43 -13.19
N ASN A 156 -10.23 8.76 -13.11
CA ASN A 156 -9.30 8.13 -12.19
C ASN A 156 -9.38 8.82 -10.82
N ARG A 157 -10.08 8.20 -9.86
CA ARG A 157 -10.14 8.65 -8.46
C ARG A 157 -9.03 8.06 -7.61
N TYR A 158 -8.21 7.17 -8.18
CA TYR A 158 -7.17 6.42 -7.50
C TYR A 158 -5.81 6.98 -7.91
N GLY A 159 -4.95 7.28 -6.95
CA GLY A 159 -3.59 7.72 -7.23
C GLY A 159 -3.49 9.19 -7.66
N VAL A 160 -3.95 10.12 -6.83
CA VAL A 160 -3.67 11.55 -7.03
C VAL A 160 -2.17 11.77 -6.98
N ILE A 161 -1.65 12.54 -7.94
CA ILE A 161 -0.23 12.78 -8.13
C ILE A 161 0.04 14.28 -8.26
N TYR A 162 1.04 14.77 -7.54
CA TYR A 162 1.60 16.10 -7.74
C TYR A 162 2.64 16.05 -8.85
N TYR A 163 2.38 16.69 -9.97
CA TYR A 163 3.34 16.78 -11.08
C TYR A 163 4.35 17.89 -10.82
N GLY A 164 5.59 17.49 -10.54
CA GLY A 164 6.68 18.38 -10.20
C GLY A 164 7.50 17.85 -9.02
N THR A 165 8.39 18.68 -8.50
CA THR A 165 9.30 18.35 -7.41
C THR A 165 8.80 18.89 -6.08
N ILE A 166 8.99 18.11 -5.01
CA ILE A 166 8.75 18.51 -3.63
C ILE A 166 10.00 18.14 -2.83
N GLU A 167 10.44 19.04 -1.95
CA GLU A 167 11.65 18.86 -1.16
C GLU A 167 11.38 18.92 0.35
N GLY A 168 12.18 18.14 1.09
CA GLY A 168 12.20 18.10 2.53
C GLY A 168 10.83 17.78 3.15
N ARG A 169 10.52 18.45 4.25
CA ARG A 169 9.26 18.26 5.00
C ARG A 169 8.00 18.52 4.15
N ASN A 170 8.11 19.22 3.04
CA ASN A 170 6.98 19.47 2.17
C ASN A 170 6.43 18.18 1.54
N VAL A 171 7.20 17.07 1.47
CA VAL A 171 6.68 15.77 1.03
C VAL A 171 5.53 15.33 1.94
N PHE A 172 5.72 15.41 3.26
CA PHE A 172 4.66 15.10 4.24
C PHE A 172 3.50 16.09 4.16
N ARG A 173 3.79 17.41 4.07
CA ARG A 173 2.75 18.45 4.05
C ARG A 173 1.86 18.38 2.80
N ASN A 174 2.45 18.17 1.62
CA ASN A 174 1.67 18.02 0.38
C ASN A 174 0.74 16.81 0.43
N TRP A 175 1.14 15.74 1.11
CA TRP A 175 0.27 14.60 1.33
C TRP A 175 -0.83 14.87 2.36
N ILE A 176 -0.46 15.29 3.61
CA ILE A 176 -1.42 15.31 4.73
C ILE A 176 -2.30 16.56 4.75
N ILE A 177 -1.77 17.72 4.34
CA ILE A 177 -2.47 19.00 4.36
C ILE A 177 -3.18 19.26 3.03
N ASN A 178 -2.43 19.23 1.91
CA ASN A 178 -2.92 19.64 0.62
C ASN A 178 -3.70 18.54 -0.09
N ASN A 179 -3.45 17.27 0.23
CA ASN A 179 -3.94 16.09 -0.51
C ASN A 179 -3.52 16.09 -1.99
N ASP A 180 -2.35 16.65 -2.31
CA ASP A 180 -1.81 16.75 -3.67
C ASP A 180 -1.29 15.40 -4.19
N LEU A 181 -1.04 14.45 -3.28
CA LEU A 181 -0.61 13.08 -3.61
C LEU A 181 -1.23 12.07 -2.64
N THR A 182 -1.41 10.84 -3.11
CA THR A 182 -1.99 9.75 -2.33
C THR A 182 -0.96 8.94 -1.56
N ALA A 183 -1.40 8.29 -0.48
CA ALA A 183 -0.56 7.44 0.38
C ALA A 183 -0.21 6.09 -0.25
N ASN A 184 -0.91 5.64 -1.30
CA ASN A 184 -0.64 4.35 -1.92
C ASN A 184 0.85 4.18 -2.23
N THR A 185 1.39 2.99 -1.99
CA THR A 185 2.79 2.68 -2.26
C THR A 185 3.01 2.11 -3.66
N TRP A 186 1.94 1.67 -4.34
CA TRP A 186 1.97 1.31 -5.75
C TRP A 186 2.03 2.55 -6.66
N GLY A 187 2.48 2.36 -7.90
CA GLY A 187 2.71 3.47 -8.84
C GLY A 187 3.88 4.39 -8.48
N LYS A 188 4.65 4.01 -7.47
CA LYS A 188 5.82 4.75 -7.00
C LYS A 188 7.08 3.89 -7.05
N LEU A 189 8.21 4.53 -7.32
CA LEU A 189 9.54 3.98 -7.12
C LEU A 189 10.15 4.71 -5.91
N ILE A 190 10.36 3.99 -4.81
CA ILE A 190 10.78 4.55 -3.52
C ILE A 190 12.10 3.91 -3.10
N LYS A 191 13.04 4.71 -2.59
CA LYS A 191 14.29 4.17 -2.05
C LYS A 191 14.03 3.12 -0.97
N ARG A 192 14.68 1.97 -1.09
CA ARG A 192 14.51 0.85 -0.14
C ARG A 192 14.86 1.26 1.29
N GLU A 193 15.87 2.11 1.48
CA GLU A 193 16.28 2.59 2.81
C GLU A 193 15.14 3.29 3.58
N LEU A 194 14.24 4.02 2.88
CA LEU A 194 13.08 4.65 3.50
C LEU A 194 12.09 3.62 4.05
N PHE A 195 11.85 2.54 3.31
CA PHE A 195 11.01 1.44 3.80
C PHE A 195 11.61 0.79 5.04
N LEU A 196 12.90 0.50 5.03
CA LEU A 196 13.57 -0.09 6.18
C LEU A 196 13.46 0.81 7.41
N LYS A 197 13.72 2.11 7.24
CA LYS A 197 13.60 3.10 8.30
C LYS A 197 12.15 3.26 8.81
N ALA A 198 11.16 3.22 7.91
CA ALA A 198 9.75 3.22 8.30
C ALA A 198 9.41 2.01 9.18
N TYR A 199 9.87 0.81 8.78
CA TYR A 199 9.60 -0.41 9.54
C TYR A 199 10.35 -0.55 10.87
N GLU A 200 11.40 0.23 11.11
CA GLU A 200 12.01 0.36 12.44
C GLU A 200 11.06 1.01 13.45
N ASN A 201 10.11 1.84 12.97
CA ASN A 201 9.15 2.58 13.79
C ASN A 201 7.74 1.97 13.81
N ILE A 202 7.45 1.02 12.93
CA ILE A 202 6.17 0.32 12.92
C ILE A 202 6.34 -1.00 13.67
N PRO A 203 5.71 -1.18 14.85
CA PRO A 203 5.72 -2.45 15.56
C PRO A 203 4.98 -3.52 14.74
N TYR A 204 5.11 -4.80 15.14
CA TYR A 204 4.25 -5.84 14.61
C TYR A 204 2.78 -5.48 14.88
N THR A 205 1.97 -5.41 13.85
CA THR A 205 0.57 -5.03 13.98
C THR A 205 -0.31 -5.72 12.94
N GLU A 206 -1.48 -6.16 13.35
CA GLU A 206 -2.52 -6.59 12.42
C GLU A 206 -3.16 -5.35 11.77
N CYS A 207 -2.70 -4.99 10.59
CA CYS A 207 -3.26 -3.90 9.80
C CYS A 207 -3.50 -4.38 8.37
N ASN A 208 -4.77 -4.46 7.98
CA ASN A 208 -5.22 -4.85 6.64
C ASN A 208 -6.00 -3.74 5.94
N MET A 209 -6.38 -2.70 6.69
CA MET A 209 -7.04 -1.51 6.18
C MET A 209 -6.19 -0.29 6.50
N ALA A 210 -5.99 0.58 5.53
CA ALA A 210 -5.17 1.78 5.66
C ALA A 210 -3.68 1.52 5.96
N ASP A 211 -3.17 0.35 5.61
CA ASP A 211 -1.75 0.00 5.72
C ASP A 211 -0.87 0.96 4.90
N ASP A 212 -1.33 1.39 3.73
CA ASP A 212 -0.68 2.42 2.93
C ASP A 212 -0.57 3.76 3.67
N PHE A 213 -1.62 4.15 4.40
CA PHE A 213 -1.59 5.38 5.19
C PHE A 213 -0.54 5.29 6.30
N LEU A 214 -0.50 4.16 7.02
CA LEU A 214 0.51 3.91 8.06
C LEU A 214 1.92 3.96 7.48
N LEU A 215 2.16 3.23 6.42
CA LEU A 215 3.47 3.13 5.81
C LEU A 215 3.92 4.47 5.22
N PHE A 216 3.03 5.17 4.50
CA PHE A 216 3.36 6.44 3.89
C PHE A 216 3.53 7.57 4.91
N PHE A 217 2.88 7.50 6.07
CA PHE A 217 3.14 8.41 7.19
C PHE A 217 4.64 8.39 7.52
N PHE A 218 5.23 7.24 7.76
CA PHE A 218 6.64 7.14 8.07
C PHE A 218 7.54 7.41 6.86
N LEU A 219 7.22 6.91 5.68
CA LEU A 219 8.00 7.17 4.47
C LEU A 219 8.13 8.67 4.20
N SER A 220 7.04 9.42 4.31
CA SER A 220 7.02 10.86 4.03
C SER A 220 7.71 11.71 5.11
N GLN A 221 7.84 11.19 6.34
CA GLN A 221 8.65 11.85 7.38
C GLN A 221 10.15 11.78 7.08
N TYR A 222 10.60 10.72 6.42
CA TYR A 222 12.01 10.49 6.14
C TYR A 222 12.42 10.88 4.72
N ALA A 223 11.48 11.01 3.81
CA ALA A 223 11.75 11.40 2.43
C ALA A 223 12.22 12.85 2.35
N LYS A 224 13.33 13.07 1.64
CA LYS A 224 13.91 14.40 1.39
C LYS A 224 13.52 14.96 0.04
N SER A 225 13.01 14.13 -0.87
CA SER A 225 12.70 14.52 -2.23
C SER A 225 11.64 13.63 -2.87
N TYR A 226 10.78 14.25 -3.66
CA TYR A 226 9.70 13.62 -4.42
C TYR A 226 9.64 14.27 -5.79
N ILE A 227 9.32 13.49 -6.79
CA ILE A 227 8.96 13.97 -8.13
C ILE A 227 7.80 13.17 -8.71
N GLY A 228 6.79 13.87 -9.20
CA GLY A 228 5.71 13.28 -9.99
C GLY A 228 5.96 13.40 -11.48
N ILE A 229 5.78 12.30 -12.22
CA ILE A 229 6.01 12.20 -13.67
C ILE A 229 4.72 11.82 -14.40
N GLN A 230 4.58 12.27 -15.65
CA GLN A 230 3.39 12.03 -16.46
C GLN A 230 3.34 10.62 -17.07
N ASN A 231 4.45 9.88 -17.02
CA ASN A 231 4.50 8.51 -17.54
C ASN A 231 3.48 7.63 -16.82
N LYS A 232 2.68 6.91 -17.59
CA LYS A 232 1.79 5.88 -17.07
C LYS A 232 2.63 4.70 -16.61
N VAL A 233 2.45 4.27 -15.35
CA VAL A 233 3.29 3.21 -14.76
C VAL A 233 2.48 2.08 -14.14
N TYR A 234 1.18 2.31 -13.89
CA TYR A 234 0.36 1.39 -13.12
C TYR A 234 -1.07 1.31 -13.64
N ARG A 235 -1.62 0.09 -13.74
CA ARG A 235 -3.02 -0.22 -14.07
C ARG A 235 -3.70 -0.75 -12.82
N TYR A 236 -4.54 0.07 -12.22
CA TYR A 236 -5.33 -0.30 -11.07
C TYR A 236 -6.63 -1.01 -11.50
N ARG A 237 -6.81 -2.26 -11.07
CA ARG A 237 -8.03 -3.02 -11.34
C ARG A 237 -9.10 -2.67 -10.33
N VAL A 238 -10.19 -2.05 -10.79
CA VAL A 238 -11.31 -1.70 -9.92
C VAL A 238 -12.19 -2.92 -9.61
N ASN A 239 -12.84 -2.88 -8.43
CA ASN A 239 -13.80 -3.89 -7.95
C ASN A 239 -13.21 -5.29 -7.64
N THR A 240 -11.91 -5.44 -7.49
CA THR A 240 -11.26 -6.70 -7.12
C THR A 240 -10.77 -6.77 -5.68
N GLY A 241 -10.47 -5.61 -5.09
CA GLY A 241 -9.92 -5.52 -3.74
C GLY A 241 -10.84 -6.05 -2.64
N MET A 242 -10.26 -6.48 -1.52
CA MET A 242 -11.00 -6.98 -0.34
C MET A 242 -11.93 -5.93 0.27
N THR A 243 -11.70 -4.65 0.00
CA THR A 243 -12.45 -3.50 0.50
C THR A 243 -13.57 -3.03 -0.43
N SER A 244 -13.70 -3.65 -1.63
CA SER A 244 -14.76 -3.32 -2.57
C SER A 244 -16.15 -3.70 -2.03
N HIS A 245 -17.16 -2.91 -2.33
CA HIS A 245 -18.59 -2.85 -1.93
C HIS A 245 -19.32 -4.20 -1.71
N ARG A 246 -18.77 -5.11 -0.91
CA ARG A 246 -19.35 -6.42 -0.64
C ARG A 246 -20.03 -6.45 0.73
N LEU A 247 -21.08 -7.27 0.82
CA LEU A 247 -21.73 -7.64 2.07
C LEU A 247 -20.67 -8.19 3.06
N ILE A 248 -20.73 -7.74 4.30
CA ILE A 248 -19.86 -8.21 5.38
C ILE A 248 -20.61 -9.33 6.12
N ASP A 249 -20.30 -10.55 5.73
CA ASP A 249 -20.96 -11.79 6.15
C ASP A 249 -20.18 -12.60 7.20
N SER A 250 -19.05 -12.05 7.67
CA SER A 250 -18.23 -12.70 8.70
C SER A 250 -17.48 -11.70 9.58
N LEU A 251 -17.28 -12.04 10.84
CA LEU A 251 -16.47 -11.24 11.78
C LEU A 251 -15.02 -11.13 11.33
N HIS A 252 -14.49 -12.10 10.58
CA HIS A 252 -13.15 -12.00 10.02
C HIS A 252 -13.02 -10.85 9.02
N LYS A 253 -13.98 -10.70 8.09
CA LYS A 253 -14.02 -9.55 7.17
C LYS A 253 -14.18 -8.24 7.94
N TRP A 254 -15.03 -8.23 8.95
CA TRP A 254 -15.25 -7.05 9.78
C TRP A 254 -13.99 -6.65 10.56
N LYS A 255 -13.28 -7.63 11.13
CA LYS A 255 -12.00 -7.42 11.83
C LYS A 255 -10.98 -6.72 10.91
N MET A 256 -10.88 -7.13 9.65
CA MET A 256 -9.98 -6.50 8.68
C MET A 256 -10.30 -5.01 8.48
N ILE A 257 -11.60 -4.64 8.45
CA ILE A 257 -12.04 -3.25 8.33
C ILE A 257 -11.73 -2.44 9.59
N CYS A 258 -12.04 -3.00 10.77
CA CYS A 258 -11.75 -2.37 12.07
C CYS A 258 -10.24 -2.15 12.28
N SER A 259 -9.37 -2.95 11.65
CA SER A 259 -7.91 -2.83 11.79
C SER A 259 -7.34 -1.47 11.36
N ALA A 260 -8.13 -0.62 10.68
CA ALA A 260 -7.77 0.77 10.43
C ALA A 260 -7.47 1.56 11.70
N ALA A 261 -8.08 1.21 12.85
CA ALA A 261 -7.79 1.82 14.12
C ALA A 261 -6.33 1.63 14.56
N SER A 262 -5.74 0.47 14.26
CA SER A 262 -4.34 0.16 14.60
C SER A 262 -3.36 1.16 14.00
N VAL A 263 -3.67 1.73 12.84
CA VAL A 263 -2.86 2.77 12.17
C VAL A 263 -2.70 3.99 13.09
N PHE A 264 -3.81 4.49 13.61
CA PHE A 264 -3.81 5.70 14.45
C PHE A 264 -3.23 5.42 15.83
N THR A 265 -3.41 4.21 16.38
CA THR A 265 -2.78 3.77 17.62
C THR A 265 -1.25 3.76 17.48
N VAL A 266 -0.72 3.17 16.40
CA VAL A 266 0.73 3.13 16.14
C VAL A 266 1.30 4.54 15.99
N ILE A 267 0.67 5.39 15.19
CA ILE A 267 1.12 6.76 14.96
C ILE A 267 1.08 7.57 16.26
N SER A 268 -0.02 7.49 17.04
CA SER A 268 -0.15 8.22 18.30
C SER A 268 0.90 7.79 19.32
N SER A 269 1.09 6.48 19.50
CA SER A 269 2.11 5.95 20.41
C SER A 269 3.53 6.38 19.99
N TRP A 270 3.80 6.40 18.69
CA TRP A 270 5.08 6.87 18.17
C TRP A 270 5.30 8.36 18.47
N LEU A 271 4.30 9.21 18.23
CA LEU A 271 4.35 10.65 18.53
C LEU A 271 4.55 10.92 20.03
N GLU A 272 3.81 10.23 20.90
CA GLU A 272 3.95 10.36 22.37
C GLU A 272 5.35 9.98 22.86
N ASN A 273 5.92 8.91 22.30
CA ASN A 273 7.27 8.46 22.68
C ASN A 273 8.35 9.46 22.23
N HIS A 274 8.18 10.12 21.09
CA HIS A 274 9.13 11.13 20.61
C HIS A 274 9.00 12.43 21.42
N GLN A 275 7.81 12.87 21.78
CA GLN A 275 7.62 14.04 22.64
C GLN A 275 8.16 13.86 24.05
N LYS A 276 8.10 12.64 24.63
CA LYS A 276 8.65 12.36 25.98
C LYS A 276 10.17 12.36 26.02
N ASN A 277 10.84 12.02 24.95
CA ASN A 277 12.29 11.98 24.88
C ASN A 277 12.92 13.38 24.81
N GLU A 278 12.23 14.39 24.29
CA GLU A 278 12.71 15.78 24.24
C GLU A 278 12.88 16.44 25.60
N ASN A 279 12.04 16.07 26.56
CA ASN A 279 12.15 16.60 27.92
C ASN A 279 13.38 16.04 28.67
N LYS A 280 14.13 15.10 28.08
CA LYS A 280 15.29 14.45 28.71
C LYS A 280 16.64 14.86 28.13
N ASP A 281 16.69 15.23 26.83
CA ASP A 281 17.94 15.53 26.14
C ASP A 281 17.90 16.91 25.51
N GLN A 282 18.44 17.93 26.20
CA GLN A 282 18.68 19.27 25.65
C GLN A 282 19.86 19.33 24.66
N ASN A 283 20.42 18.19 24.23
CA ASN A 283 21.48 18.12 23.23
C ASN A 283 20.86 17.86 21.85
N GLN A 284 20.92 18.91 21.05
CA GLN A 284 20.53 18.99 19.65
C GLN A 284 21.05 17.80 18.83
N ASN A 285 20.20 16.84 18.53
CA ASN A 285 20.31 16.00 17.35
C ASN A 285 19.12 16.26 16.44
N ASP A 286 19.41 16.72 15.24
CA ASP A 286 18.55 17.34 14.22
C ASP A 286 17.50 16.40 13.57
N ASN A 287 17.06 15.34 14.25
CA ASN A 287 16.14 14.33 13.73
C ASN A 287 14.79 14.25 14.47
N THR A 288 14.45 15.27 15.24
CA THR A 288 13.20 15.29 15.99
C THR A 288 12.03 15.60 15.05
N VAL A 289 11.13 14.65 14.88
CA VAL A 289 9.95 14.80 14.03
C VAL A 289 8.81 15.39 14.85
N TYR A 290 8.52 16.67 14.62
CA TYR A 290 7.33 17.32 15.17
C TYR A 290 6.23 17.38 14.13
N LEU A 291 4.99 17.09 14.55
CA LEU A 291 3.85 17.54 13.77
C LEU A 291 3.45 18.95 14.20
N LEU A 292 3.31 19.82 13.23
CA LEU A 292 2.74 21.14 13.44
C LEU A 292 1.26 21.03 13.85
N PRO A 293 0.68 22.04 14.52
CA PRO A 293 -0.71 21.98 14.96
C PRO A 293 -1.73 21.67 13.86
N ASP A 294 -1.53 22.23 12.66
CA ASP A 294 -2.36 21.97 11.48
C ASP A 294 -2.21 20.55 10.95
N GLU A 295 -1.02 19.98 10.98
CA GLU A 295 -0.73 18.59 10.59
C GLU A 295 -1.39 17.60 11.58
N MET A 296 -1.29 17.89 12.88
CA MET A 296 -1.93 17.12 13.92
C MET A 296 -3.46 17.13 13.78
N GLU A 297 -4.04 18.30 13.49
CA GLU A 297 -5.50 18.42 13.26
C GLU A 297 -5.93 17.63 12.03
N LYS A 298 -5.16 17.64 10.95
CA LYS A 298 -5.42 16.81 9.76
C LYS A 298 -5.32 15.32 10.06
N LEU A 299 -4.33 14.90 10.85
CA LEU A 299 -4.21 13.50 11.28
C LEU A 299 -5.44 13.06 12.09
N ARG A 300 -5.88 13.90 13.05
CA ARG A 300 -7.11 13.65 13.81
C ARG A 300 -8.35 13.61 12.93
N ALA A 301 -8.44 14.48 11.93
CA ALA A 301 -9.52 14.48 10.95
C ALA A 301 -9.55 13.18 10.14
N LYS A 302 -8.39 12.63 9.76
CA LYS A 302 -8.31 11.32 9.10
C LYS A 302 -8.79 10.19 10.03
N ALA A 303 -8.40 10.19 11.30
CA ALA A 303 -8.90 9.22 12.26
C ALA A 303 -10.45 9.28 12.37
N ARG A 304 -11.03 10.49 12.50
CA ARG A 304 -12.48 10.69 12.50
C ARG A 304 -13.15 10.16 11.22
N TYR A 305 -12.54 10.39 10.06
CA TYR A 305 -13.04 9.86 8.79
C TYR A 305 -13.09 8.33 8.77
N TYR A 306 -12.03 7.66 9.26
CA TYR A 306 -12.00 6.20 9.26
C TYR A 306 -13.02 5.57 10.23
N ILE A 307 -13.21 6.13 11.43
CA ILE A 307 -14.24 5.62 12.35
C ILE A 307 -15.65 5.88 11.81
N LEU A 308 -15.92 7.07 11.24
CA LEU A 308 -17.19 7.37 10.59
C LEU A 308 -17.49 6.36 9.48
N ASN A 309 -16.52 6.08 8.63
CA ASN A 309 -16.65 5.09 7.56
C ASN A 309 -16.87 3.67 8.12
N ASN A 310 -16.20 3.28 9.21
CA ASN A 310 -16.43 1.99 9.86
C ASN A 310 -17.86 1.89 10.41
N ILE A 311 -18.38 2.90 11.10
CA ILE A 311 -19.75 2.90 11.62
C ILE A 311 -20.76 2.82 10.48
N GLN A 312 -20.56 3.57 9.41
CA GLN A 312 -21.42 3.53 8.24
C GLN A 312 -21.41 2.16 7.58
N GLN A 313 -20.23 1.56 7.36
CA GLN A 313 -20.12 0.21 6.80
C GLN A 313 -20.77 -0.84 7.72
N MET A 314 -20.65 -0.71 9.05
CA MET A 314 -21.33 -1.59 10.00
C MET A 314 -22.84 -1.54 9.81
N ARG A 315 -23.42 -0.34 9.73
CA ARG A 315 -24.88 -0.13 9.59
C ARG A 315 -25.40 -0.60 8.22
N GLU A 316 -24.65 -0.40 7.14
CA GLU A 316 -25.14 -0.62 5.78
C GLU A 316 -24.77 -2.00 5.20
N ARG A 317 -23.70 -2.64 5.70
CA ARG A 317 -23.11 -3.80 5.03
C ARG A 317 -22.92 -5.04 5.88
N VAL A 318 -22.88 -4.90 7.21
CA VAL A 318 -22.81 -6.06 8.10
C VAL A 318 -24.20 -6.74 8.14
N VAL A 319 -24.19 -8.08 7.96
CA VAL A 319 -25.45 -8.84 8.06
C VAL A 319 -26.06 -8.70 9.45
N PRO A 320 -27.41 -8.62 9.57
CA PRO A 320 -28.08 -8.31 10.84
C PRO A 320 -27.68 -9.20 12.01
N GLU A 321 -27.42 -10.48 11.75
CA GLU A 321 -27.09 -11.49 12.77
C GLU A 321 -25.73 -11.21 13.44
N LEU A 322 -24.83 -10.49 12.76
CA LEU A 322 -23.50 -10.17 13.27
C LEU A 322 -23.37 -8.77 13.89
N LEU A 323 -24.41 -7.92 13.78
CA LEU A 323 -24.34 -6.53 14.26
C LEU A 323 -23.93 -6.40 15.74
N PRO A 324 -24.44 -7.20 16.69
CA PRO A 324 -24.01 -7.08 18.09
C PRO A 324 -22.50 -7.31 18.26
N GLN A 325 -21.97 -8.41 17.71
CA GLN A 325 -20.55 -8.73 17.81
C GLN A 325 -19.69 -7.75 17.00
N ALA A 326 -20.19 -7.26 15.86
CA ALA A 326 -19.50 -6.27 15.05
C ALA A 326 -19.34 -4.95 15.82
N ARG A 327 -20.38 -4.51 16.54
CA ARG A 327 -20.29 -3.31 17.37
C ARG A 327 -19.32 -3.49 18.55
N GLU A 328 -19.35 -4.63 19.21
CA GLU A 328 -18.40 -4.95 20.28
C GLU A 328 -16.96 -4.88 19.77
N MET A 329 -16.66 -5.53 18.65
CA MET A 329 -15.35 -5.48 18.00
C MET A 329 -14.94 -4.06 17.59
N LEU A 330 -15.87 -3.25 17.08
CA LEU A 330 -15.60 -1.85 16.75
C LEU A 330 -15.16 -1.07 18.00
N CYS A 331 -15.83 -1.29 19.14
CA CYS A 331 -15.47 -0.67 20.41
C CYS A 331 -14.11 -1.15 20.95
N GLU A 332 -13.75 -2.41 20.74
CA GLU A 332 -12.42 -2.93 21.09
C GLU A 332 -11.31 -2.22 20.32
N TYR A 333 -11.52 -1.94 19.04
CA TYR A 333 -10.53 -1.30 18.17
C TYR A 333 -10.42 0.22 18.36
N TRP A 334 -11.55 0.92 18.50
CA TRP A 334 -11.59 2.39 18.55
C TRP A 334 -11.80 2.99 19.95
N GLY A 335 -12.16 2.18 20.93
CA GLY A 335 -12.58 2.63 22.25
C GLY A 335 -14.08 2.96 22.30
N GLU A 336 -14.76 2.46 23.33
CA GLU A 336 -16.22 2.58 23.46
C GLU A 336 -16.71 4.03 23.51
N ASP A 337 -16.02 4.90 24.26
CA ASP A 337 -16.40 6.30 24.41
C ASP A 337 -16.29 7.07 23.09
N PHE A 338 -15.26 6.76 22.29
CA PHE A 338 -15.07 7.40 20.99
C PHE A 338 -16.13 6.92 19.98
N VAL A 339 -16.44 5.62 19.96
CA VAL A 339 -17.54 5.08 19.13
C VAL A 339 -18.86 5.75 19.48
N LYS A 340 -19.22 5.80 20.77
CA LYS A 340 -20.47 6.46 21.23
C LYS A 340 -20.54 7.94 20.87
N LEU A 341 -19.42 8.66 20.98
CA LEU A 341 -19.35 10.07 20.60
C LEU A 341 -19.66 10.26 19.11
N VAL A 342 -19.04 9.43 18.27
CA VAL A 342 -19.23 9.53 16.82
C VAL A 342 -20.62 9.07 16.40
N GLU A 343 -21.18 8.02 17.02
CA GLU A 343 -22.58 7.59 16.80
C GLU A 343 -23.56 8.74 17.08
N LYS A 344 -23.41 9.46 18.19
CA LYS A 344 -24.24 10.63 18.52
C LYS A 344 -24.18 11.71 17.46
N VAL A 345 -22.99 12.01 16.92
CA VAL A 345 -22.82 13.01 15.86
C VAL A 345 -23.54 12.57 14.59
N ILE A 346 -23.45 11.29 14.21
CA ILE A 346 -24.16 10.77 13.03
C ILE A 346 -25.67 10.90 13.22
N ASP A 347 -26.18 10.48 14.37
CA ASP A 347 -27.61 10.42 14.64
C ASP A 347 -28.22 11.84 14.68
N SER A 348 -27.52 12.83 15.28
CA SER A 348 -28.00 14.23 15.29
C SER A 348 -28.09 14.85 13.90
N HIS A 349 -27.20 14.50 12.96
CA HIS A 349 -27.28 14.99 11.60
C HIS A 349 -28.36 14.30 10.75
N GLN A 350 -28.83 13.13 11.14
CA GLN A 350 -29.95 12.44 10.47
C GLN A 350 -31.32 12.96 10.93
N GLU A 351 -31.42 13.50 12.15
CA GLU A 351 -32.65 14.10 12.68
C GLU A 351 -32.91 15.53 12.12
N GLU A 352 -31.87 16.20 11.59
CA GLU A 352 -31.96 17.54 10.99
C GLU A 352 -32.28 17.52 9.48
N GLN A 353 -32.34 16.36 8.84
CA GLN A 353 -32.71 16.16 7.43
C GLN A 353 -34.14 15.60 7.26
#